data_3f1a5947fe147992faf6b336dbee01cc
#
_entry.id   3f1a5947fe147992faf6b336dbee01cc
#
_cell.length_a   1.000
_cell.length_b   1.000
_cell.length_c   1.000
_cell.angle_alpha   90.00
_cell.angle_beta   90.00
_cell.angle_gamma   90.00
#
_symmetry.space_group_name_H-M   'P 1'
#
loop_
_entity.id
_entity.type
_entity.pdbx_description
1 polymer ?
#
loop_
_entity_poly.entity_id
_entity_poly.type
_entity_poly.pdbx_seq_one_letter_code
_entity_poly.pdbx_strand_id
1 'polypeptide(L)'
;MADFDAIVVGSGCAGSVAAYEIAKAGKSVLVVERGNFAGAKNMTGGRIYGHCLRAVFPDNFDEIPFERKVSHERISLMSPNSNFTIDFTSEDLLKDGQESYTVLRA
;
A
#
# COMPACT_ATOMS: atom_id res chain seq x y z
N MET A 1 18.66 -28.92 11.65
CA MET A 1 19.03 -27.75 10.80
C MET A 1 17.73 -27.14 10.30
N ALA A 2 17.58 -25.84 10.34
CA ALA A 2 16.38 -25.19 9.80
C ALA A 2 16.50 -25.06 8.27
N ASP A 3 15.42 -25.34 7.56
CA ASP A 3 15.37 -25.23 6.09
C ASP A 3 15.23 -23.79 5.60
N PHE A 4 14.72 -22.92 6.47
CA PHE A 4 14.54 -21.48 6.21
C PHE A 4 14.98 -20.64 7.40
N ASP A 5 15.51 -19.45 7.13
CA ASP A 5 15.88 -18.48 8.16
C ASP A 5 14.64 -17.85 8.81
N ALA A 6 13.55 -17.72 8.06
CA ALA A 6 12.29 -17.15 8.54
C ALA A 6 11.07 -17.78 7.89
N ILE A 7 9.96 -17.76 8.61
CA ILE A 7 8.63 -18.14 8.09
C ILE A 7 7.70 -16.95 8.29
N VAL A 8 7.08 -16.48 7.21
CA VAL A 8 6.07 -15.43 7.22
C VAL A 8 4.70 -16.05 7.00
N VAL A 9 3.80 -15.87 7.94
CA VAL A 9 2.43 -16.41 7.88
C VAL A 9 1.48 -15.32 7.37
N GLY A 10 0.94 -15.54 6.19
CA GLY A 10 0.08 -14.60 5.47
C GLY A 10 0.84 -13.76 4.46
N SER A 11 0.34 -13.69 3.21
CA SER A 11 0.88 -12.86 2.14
C SER A 11 -0.06 -11.69 1.79
N GLY A 12 -0.59 -11.03 2.82
CA GLY A 12 -1.20 -9.69 2.70
C GLY A 12 -0.14 -8.61 2.59
N CYS A 13 -0.54 -7.35 2.70
CA CYS A 13 0.38 -6.21 2.56
C CYS A 13 1.59 -6.32 3.51
N ALA A 14 1.35 -6.56 4.79
CA ALA A 14 2.41 -6.64 5.79
C ALA A 14 3.34 -7.85 5.59
N GLY A 15 2.76 -9.03 5.36
CA GLY A 15 3.55 -10.25 5.17
C GLY A 15 4.40 -10.22 3.91
N SER A 16 3.86 -9.70 2.81
CA SER A 16 4.60 -9.56 1.57
C SER A 16 5.80 -8.61 1.69
N VAL A 17 5.63 -7.46 2.35
CA VAL A 17 6.72 -6.52 2.60
C VAL A 17 7.74 -7.10 3.57
N ALA A 18 7.31 -7.78 4.63
CA ALA A 18 8.22 -8.44 5.56
C ALA A 18 9.07 -9.52 4.86
N ALA A 19 8.45 -10.35 4.04
CA ALA A 19 9.15 -11.37 3.27
C ALA A 19 10.15 -10.76 2.27
N TYR A 20 9.74 -9.68 1.60
CA TYR A 20 10.61 -8.93 0.68
C TYR A 20 11.86 -8.40 1.39
N GLU A 21 11.70 -7.73 2.53
CA GLU A 21 12.83 -7.18 3.30
C GLU A 21 13.76 -8.27 3.84
N ILE A 22 13.21 -9.40 4.30
CA ILE A 22 14.00 -10.56 4.75
C ILE A 22 14.81 -11.13 3.58
N ALA A 23 14.19 -11.34 2.43
CA ALA A 23 14.84 -11.85 1.23
C ALA A 23 15.91 -10.86 0.70
N LYS A 24 15.60 -9.56 0.71
CA LYS A 24 16.53 -8.50 0.33
C LYS A 24 17.78 -8.47 1.24
N ALA A 25 17.64 -8.85 2.51
CA ALA A 25 18.75 -9.03 3.43
C ALA A 25 19.55 -10.34 3.22
N GLY A 26 19.28 -11.08 2.15
CA GLY A 26 19.98 -12.32 1.79
C GLY A 26 19.60 -13.53 2.65
N LYS A 27 18.42 -13.49 3.29
CA LYS A 27 17.89 -14.58 4.10
C LYS A 27 16.89 -15.42 3.34
N SER A 28 16.86 -16.71 3.61
CA SER A 28 15.84 -17.60 3.10
C SER A 28 14.52 -17.42 3.86
N VAL A 29 13.43 -17.22 3.12
CA VAL A 29 12.11 -16.99 3.73
C VAL A 29 11.06 -17.87 3.07
N LEU A 30 10.27 -18.54 3.91
CA LEU A 30 9.07 -19.26 3.49
C LEU A 30 7.85 -18.39 3.78
N VAL A 31 7.03 -18.15 2.77
CA VAL A 31 5.73 -17.46 2.94
C VAL A 31 4.61 -18.49 2.86
N VAL A 32 3.76 -18.52 3.87
CA VAL A 32 2.60 -19.41 3.96
C VAL A 32 1.33 -18.57 3.85
N GLU A 33 0.49 -18.84 2.85
CA GLU A 33 -0.78 -18.15 2.64
C GLU A 33 -1.95 -19.13 2.68
N ARG A 34 -3.01 -18.75 3.42
CA ARG A 34 -4.24 -19.54 3.51
C ARG A 34 -5.18 -19.37 2.32
N GLY A 35 -5.10 -18.22 1.64
CA GLY A 35 -5.89 -17.92 0.46
C GLY A 35 -5.36 -18.63 -0.79
N ASN A 36 -6.12 -18.56 -1.86
CA ASN A 36 -5.75 -19.18 -3.14
C ASN A 36 -4.57 -18.47 -3.83
N PHE A 37 -4.28 -17.23 -3.45
CA PHE A 37 -3.18 -16.42 -3.97
C PHE A 37 -2.82 -15.31 -2.96
N ALA A 38 -1.67 -14.69 -3.12
CA ALA A 38 -1.21 -13.59 -2.28
C ALA A 38 -2.22 -12.43 -2.30
N GLY A 39 -2.64 -11.97 -1.12
CA GLY A 39 -3.61 -10.90 -0.99
C GLY A 39 -5.06 -11.29 -1.32
N ALA A 40 -5.39 -12.56 -1.50
CA ALA A 40 -6.73 -13.04 -1.86
C ALA A 40 -7.87 -12.51 -0.97
N LYS A 41 -7.56 -12.16 0.28
CA LYS A 41 -8.53 -11.66 1.26
C LYS A 41 -8.44 -10.16 1.50
N ASN A 42 -7.52 -9.49 0.85
CA ASN A 42 -7.45 -8.04 0.92
C ASN A 42 -8.62 -7.44 0.15
N MET A 43 -9.40 -6.63 0.82
CA MET A 43 -10.48 -5.86 0.21
C MET A 43 -10.15 -4.40 0.42
N THR A 44 -9.79 -3.70 -0.64
CA THR A 44 -9.48 -2.29 -0.53
C THR A 44 -9.81 -1.52 -1.81
N GLY A 45 -10.36 -0.36 -1.62
CA GLY A 45 -10.34 0.75 -2.53
C GLY A 45 -10.05 1.95 -1.65
N GLY A 46 -8.97 2.64 -1.87
CA GLY A 46 -8.59 3.69 -0.97
C GLY A 46 -7.36 4.47 -1.40
N ARG A 47 -6.75 5.11 -0.44
CA ARG A 47 -5.58 5.96 -0.61
C ARG A 47 -4.37 5.34 0.07
N ILE A 48 -3.25 5.34 -0.61
CA ILE A 48 -1.94 4.95 -0.08
C ILE A 48 -0.97 6.12 -0.15
N TYR A 49 -0.15 6.28 0.86
CA TYR A 49 0.85 7.33 0.93
C TYR A 49 2.18 6.85 0.33
N GLY A 50 2.72 7.64 -0.60
CA GLY A 50 3.91 7.27 -1.37
C GLY A 50 5.16 7.09 -0.51
N HIS A 51 5.33 7.89 0.56
CA HIS A 51 6.52 7.85 1.39
C HIS A 51 6.82 6.45 2.00
N CYS A 52 5.78 5.71 2.39
CA CYS A 52 5.96 4.36 2.93
C CYS A 52 6.52 3.40 1.87
N LEU A 53 6.02 3.51 0.65
CA LEU A 53 6.45 2.65 -0.45
C LEU A 53 7.80 3.05 -1.03
N ARG A 54 8.15 4.34 -1.02
CA ARG A 54 9.49 4.80 -1.39
C ARG A 54 10.57 4.27 -0.45
N ALA A 55 10.24 4.10 0.84
CA ALA A 55 11.16 3.49 1.80
C ALA A 55 11.44 2.01 1.51
N VAL A 56 10.44 1.28 1.03
CA VAL A 56 10.56 -0.16 0.71
C VAL A 56 11.13 -0.38 -0.69
N PHE A 57 10.71 0.43 -1.67
CA PHE A 57 11.03 0.30 -3.09
C PHE A 57 11.70 1.58 -3.64
N PRO A 58 12.88 1.98 -3.15
CA PRO A 58 13.51 3.24 -3.56
C PRO A 58 13.88 3.27 -5.06
N ASP A 59 14.27 2.12 -5.63
CA ASP A 59 14.79 2.03 -6.99
C ASP A 59 13.73 1.75 -8.06
N ASN A 60 12.58 1.22 -7.66
CA ASN A 60 11.50 0.80 -8.56
C ASN A 60 10.11 1.28 -8.13
N PHE A 61 10.08 2.43 -7.46
CA PHE A 61 8.83 3.06 -7.04
C PHE A 61 7.87 3.32 -8.22
N ASP A 62 8.42 3.72 -9.37
CA ASP A 62 7.64 4.06 -10.57
C ASP A 62 7.02 2.84 -11.26
N GLU A 63 7.45 1.63 -10.90
CA GLU A 63 6.88 0.37 -11.41
C GLU A 63 5.63 -0.08 -10.62
N ILE A 64 5.34 0.59 -9.49
CA ILE A 64 4.19 0.23 -8.65
C ILE A 64 2.90 0.58 -9.40
N PRO A 65 1.96 -0.38 -9.54
CA PRO A 65 0.74 -0.18 -10.32
C PRO A 65 -0.31 0.63 -9.55
N PHE A 66 -0.05 1.91 -9.38
CA PHE A 66 -1.02 2.85 -8.84
C PHE A 66 -2.11 3.18 -9.86
N GLU A 67 -3.31 3.51 -9.38
CA GLU A 67 -4.39 4.00 -10.24
C GLU A 67 -4.17 5.46 -10.63
N ARG A 68 -4.09 6.35 -9.64
CA ARG A 68 -3.95 7.80 -9.85
C ARG A 68 -3.23 8.47 -8.70
N LYS A 69 -2.44 9.49 -9.01
CA LYS A 69 -1.93 10.43 -8.01
C LYS A 69 -3.07 11.33 -7.52
N VAL A 70 -3.17 11.53 -6.21
CA VAL A 70 -4.18 12.40 -5.60
C VAL A 70 -3.71 13.85 -5.73
N SER A 71 -4.52 14.67 -6.38
CA SER A 71 -4.27 16.11 -6.56
C SER A 71 -5.32 16.98 -5.85
N HIS A 72 -6.40 16.37 -5.39
CA HIS A 72 -7.55 17.07 -4.81
C HIS A 72 -8.21 16.17 -3.78
N GLU A 73 -8.52 16.72 -2.63
CA GLU A 73 -9.19 16.01 -1.54
C GLU A 73 -10.51 16.68 -1.20
N ARG A 74 -11.51 15.85 -0.92
CA ARG A 74 -12.81 16.32 -0.44
C ARG A 74 -13.27 15.42 0.69
N ILE A 75 -13.56 16.03 1.84
CA ILE A 75 -14.11 15.37 3.01
C ILE A 75 -15.51 15.90 3.26
N SER A 76 -16.49 15.00 3.26
CA SER A 76 -17.90 15.37 3.44
C SER A 76 -18.51 14.68 4.65
N LEU A 77 -19.22 15.46 5.46
CA LEU A 77 -20.11 14.99 6.50
C LEU A 77 -21.55 15.13 6.00
N MET A 78 -22.23 14.03 5.90
CA MET A 78 -23.56 13.99 5.27
C MET A 78 -24.63 13.47 6.22
N SER A 79 -25.82 14.05 6.14
CA SER A 79 -27.07 13.53 6.68
C SER A 79 -28.08 13.35 5.55
N PRO A 80 -29.26 12.77 5.80
CA PRO A 80 -30.25 12.60 4.72
C PRO A 80 -30.60 13.88 3.96
N ASN A 81 -30.55 15.03 4.63
CA ASN A 81 -31.01 16.32 4.09
C ASN A 81 -29.94 17.43 4.12
N SER A 82 -28.71 17.14 4.51
CA SER A 82 -27.65 18.14 4.58
C SER A 82 -26.26 17.55 4.33
N ASN A 83 -25.38 18.40 3.83
CA ASN A 83 -24.00 18.06 3.55
C ASN A 83 -23.08 19.22 3.94
N PHE A 84 -22.03 18.92 4.68
CA PHE A 84 -20.92 19.83 4.93
C PHE A 84 -19.66 19.25 4.30
N THR A 85 -19.01 20.01 3.44
CA THR A 85 -17.84 19.53 2.69
C THR A 85 -16.67 20.49 2.86
N ILE A 86 -15.51 19.93 3.20
CA ILE A 86 -14.22 20.58 3.09
C ILE A 86 -13.62 20.16 1.75
N ASP A 87 -13.28 21.12 0.93
CA ASP A 87 -12.63 20.93 -0.37
C ASP A 87 -11.21 21.48 -0.26
N PHE A 88 -10.21 20.65 -0.60
CA PHE A 88 -8.81 20.99 -0.39
C PHE A 88 -7.97 20.62 -1.61
N THR A 89 -7.22 21.61 -2.11
CA THR A 89 -6.18 21.44 -3.11
C THR A 89 -4.89 22.09 -2.63
N SER A 90 -3.76 21.45 -2.89
CA SER A 90 -2.44 21.98 -2.59
C SER A 90 -1.41 21.41 -3.55
N GLU A 91 -0.46 22.21 -3.96
CA GLU A 91 0.69 21.74 -4.74
C GLU A 91 1.54 20.73 -3.94
N ASP A 92 1.50 20.80 -2.60
CA ASP A 92 2.21 19.85 -1.75
C ASP A 92 1.71 18.42 -1.91
N LEU A 93 0.44 18.20 -2.30
CA LEU A 93 -0.11 16.87 -2.61
C LEU A 93 0.60 16.19 -3.79
N LEU A 94 1.31 16.95 -4.60
CA LEU A 94 2.00 16.47 -5.80
C LEU A 94 3.51 16.30 -5.60
N LYS A 95 4.05 16.79 -4.48
CA LYS A 95 5.49 16.69 -4.19
C LYS A 95 5.90 15.27 -3.80
N ASP A 96 7.05 14.86 -4.27
CA ASP A 96 7.65 13.58 -3.91
C ASP A 96 7.87 13.47 -2.40
N GLY A 97 7.48 12.33 -1.85
CA GLY A 97 7.51 12.09 -0.41
C GLY A 97 6.26 12.56 0.35
N GLN A 98 5.45 13.43 -0.24
CA GLN A 98 4.16 13.88 0.33
C GLN A 98 2.97 13.38 -0.49
N GLU A 99 3.24 12.88 -1.68
CA GLU A 99 2.24 12.38 -2.61
C GLU A 99 1.51 11.15 -2.07
N SER A 100 0.30 10.99 -2.56
CA SER A 100 -0.50 9.80 -2.32
C SER A 100 -1.21 9.37 -3.59
N TYR A 101 -1.63 8.12 -3.61
CA TYR A 101 -2.20 7.49 -4.78
C TYR A 101 -3.49 6.77 -4.42
N THR A 102 -4.41 6.73 -5.36
CA THR A 102 -5.55 5.83 -5.26
C THR A 102 -5.12 4.43 -5.65
N VAL A 103 -5.61 3.47 -4.92
CA VAL A 103 -5.40 2.05 -5.18
C VAL A 103 -6.74 1.35 -5.19
N LEU A 104 -6.91 0.46 -6.14
CA LEU A 104 -8.09 -0.39 -6.26
C LEU A 104 -7.61 -1.83 -6.31
N ARG A 105 -8.24 -2.65 -5.50
CA ARG A 105 -8.12 -4.08 -5.66
C ARG A 105 -9.43 -4.66 -6.16
N ALA A 106 -9.37 -5.28 -7.31
CA ALA A 106 -10.45 -6.07 -7.89
C ALA A 106 -10.28 -7.55 -7.56
#